data_c161bc4680bea374c7f75e28282ea4ea
#
_entry.id   c161bc4680bea374c7f75e28282ea4ea
#
_cell.length_a   1.000
_cell.length_b   1.000
_cell.length_c   1.000
_cell.angle_alpha   90.00
_cell.angle_beta   90.00
_cell.angle_gamma   90.00
#
_symmetry.space_group_name_H-M   'P 1'
#
loop_
_entity.id
_entity.type
_entity.pdbx_description
1 polymer ?
#
loop_
_entity_poly.entity_id
_entity_poly.type
_entity_poly.pdbx_seq_one_letter_code
_entity_poly.pdbx_strand_id
1 'polypeptide(L)'
;MTNTNSPAKVGIFSEKRKRKRIINPKECQFDMKDALQQLFLAFHEAVMLFNAEIGLTNPLDRTRGMEASYFNSKLMQCLRSYFDTNLKRGKYGRMFLYKNGYIVLFKKLGKNGKPMNIRTKLTDSIENQLEGKLFNSDEDGSSPIIFFGYTKSRMGELIHPRLVYIDEGTVKWTIDES
;
A
#
# COMPACT_ATOMS: atom_id res chain seq x y z
N MET A 1 -56.99 25.42 8.49
CA MET A 1 -55.63 26.00 8.77
C MET A 1 -54.74 24.87 9.21
N THR A 2 -53.95 24.34 8.28
CA THR A 2 -53.01 23.23 8.52
C THR A 2 -51.61 23.77 8.40
N ASN A 3 -50.93 23.93 9.52
CA ASN A 3 -49.51 24.31 9.56
C ASN A 3 -48.64 23.08 9.29
N THR A 4 -48.05 23.03 8.12
CA THR A 4 -47.00 22.07 7.78
C THR A 4 -45.64 22.67 8.12
N ASN A 5 -45.11 22.31 9.31
CA ASN A 5 -43.72 22.56 9.66
C ASN A 5 -42.84 21.56 8.95
N SER A 6 -42.14 22.01 7.91
CA SER A 6 -41.06 21.27 7.27
C SER A 6 -39.83 21.29 8.19
N PRO A 7 -39.19 20.14 8.50
CA PRO A 7 -37.98 20.15 9.30
C PRO A 7 -36.83 20.73 8.47
N ALA A 8 -36.16 21.74 9.01
CA ALA A 8 -34.96 22.32 8.45
C ALA A 8 -33.89 21.24 8.23
N LYS A 9 -33.39 21.13 7.01
CA LYS A 9 -32.21 20.32 6.70
C LYS A 9 -31.01 20.87 7.48
N VAL A 10 -30.64 20.19 8.54
CA VAL A 10 -29.37 20.42 9.23
C VAL A 10 -28.26 20.09 8.22
N GLY A 11 -27.59 21.11 7.74
CA GLY A 11 -26.43 20.98 6.88
C GLY A 11 -25.34 20.23 7.64
N ILE A 12 -25.07 19.00 7.24
CA ILE A 12 -23.92 18.25 7.72
C ILE A 12 -22.71 18.98 7.15
N PHE A 13 -22.09 19.84 7.97
CA PHE A 13 -20.75 20.35 7.67
C PHE A 13 -19.81 19.15 7.63
N SER A 14 -19.43 18.69 6.43
CA SER A 14 -18.35 17.75 6.28
C SER A 14 -17.07 18.45 6.72
N GLU A 15 -16.59 18.16 7.93
CA GLU A 15 -15.26 18.59 8.33
C GLU A 15 -14.27 18.18 7.23
N LYS A 16 -13.63 19.18 6.60
CA LYS A 16 -12.55 18.94 5.63
C LYS A 16 -11.45 18.21 6.37
N ARG A 17 -11.32 16.91 6.10
CA ARG A 17 -10.25 16.11 6.68
C ARG A 17 -8.92 16.74 6.34
N LYS A 18 -8.07 16.89 7.35
CA LYS A 18 -6.72 17.41 7.18
C LYS A 18 -5.91 16.50 6.26
N ARG A 19 -5.01 17.06 5.51
CA ARG A 19 -4.13 16.32 4.60
C ARG A 19 -2.81 16.00 5.26
N LYS A 20 -2.25 14.86 4.93
CA LYS A 20 -0.90 14.46 5.32
C LYS A 20 0.15 15.34 4.64
N ARG A 21 1.37 15.30 5.16
CA ARG A 21 2.52 15.98 4.57
C ARG A 21 2.74 15.52 3.12
N ILE A 22 2.90 16.49 2.21
CA ILE A 22 3.29 16.21 0.84
C ILE A 22 4.79 15.94 0.81
N ILE A 23 5.20 14.94 0.07
CA ILE A 23 6.60 14.51 -0.04
C ILE A 23 7.06 14.56 -1.50
N ASN A 24 8.33 14.89 -1.69
CA ASN A 24 8.99 14.83 -2.99
C ASN A 24 9.86 13.57 -3.11
N PRO A 25 10.18 13.10 -4.33
CA PRO A 25 10.93 11.85 -4.51
C PRO A 25 12.35 11.90 -3.95
N LYS A 26 13.05 13.04 -4.03
CA LYS A 26 14.42 13.17 -3.52
C LYS A 26 14.48 13.08 -1.99
N GLU A 27 13.53 13.74 -1.31
CA GLU A 27 13.37 13.64 0.14
C GLU A 27 13.10 12.20 0.56
N CYS A 28 12.11 11.55 -0.05
CA CYS A 28 11.79 10.16 0.23
C CYS A 28 12.97 9.22 -0.03
N GLN A 29 13.70 9.43 -1.12
CA GLN A 29 14.85 8.62 -1.48
C GLN A 29 16.00 8.78 -0.49
N PHE A 30 16.21 9.98 0.03
CA PHE A 30 17.20 10.25 1.06
C PHE A 30 16.82 9.63 2.40
N ASP A 31 15.57 9.89 2.86
CA ASP A 31 15.08 9.40 4.15
C ASP A 31 14.99 7.87 4.21
N MET A 32 14.66 7.25 3.08
CA MET A 32 14.42 5.81 2.97
C MET A 32 15.57 5.03 2.37
N LYS A 33 16.75 5.63 2.17
CA LYS A 33 17.88 5.05 1.43
C LYS A 33 18.18 3.59 1.82
N ASP A 34 18.40 3.33 3.10
CA ASP A 34 18.72 1.98 3.58
C ASP A 34 17.50 1.04 3.51
N ALA A 35 16.31 1.58 3.80
CA ALA A 35 15.07 0.82 3.72
C ALA A 35 14.71 0.45 2.27
N LEU A 36 15.01 1.30 1.30
CA LEU A 36 14.79 1.01 -0.12
C LEU A 36 15.55 -0.23 -0.57
N GLN A 37 16.84 -0.29 -0.27
CA GLN A 37 17.66 -1.44 -0.61
C GLN A 37 17.09 -2.73 0.02
N GLN A 38 16.72 -2.66 1.30
CA GLN A 38 16.12 -3.81 2.00
C GLN A 38 14.76 -4.21 1.42
N LEU A 39 13.93 -3.26 0.97
CA LEU A 39 12.65 -3.54 0.32
C LEU A 39 12.84 -4.29 -1.01
N PHE A 40 13.78 -3.87 -1.84
CA PHE A 40 14.08 -4.54 -3.10
C PHE A 40 14.66 -5.95 -2.87
N LEU A 41 15.60 -6.10 -1.93
CA LEU A 41 16.13 -7.41 -1.56
C LEU A 41 15.03 -8.36 -1.07
N ALA A 42 14.18 -7.89 -0.15
CA ALA A 42 13.05 -8.68 0.36
C ALA A 42 12.09 -9.10 -0.76
N PHE A 43 11.86 -8.24 -1.75
CA PHE A 43 11.02 -8.57 -2.90
C PHE A 43 11.65 -9.70 -3.73
N HIS A 44 12.92 -9.60 -4.09
CA HIS A 44 13.60 -10.62 -4.90
C HIS A 44 13.68 -11.97 -4.19
N GLU A 45 13.98 -11.96 -2.89
CA GLU A 45 13.94 -13.17 -2.06
C GLU A 45 12.52 -13.79 -2.03
N ALA A 46 11.50 -12.96 -1.87
CA ALA A 46 10.11 -13.42 -1.88
C ALA A 46 9.71 -14.04 -3.22
N VAL A 47 10.16 -13.45 -4.34
CA VAL A 47 9.93 -14.01 -5.69
C VAL A 47 10.62 -15.37 -5.83
N MET A 48 11.84 -15.52 -5.36
CA MET A 48 12.56 -16.81 -5.37
C MET A 48 11.81 -17.88 -4.57
N LEU A 49 11.41 -17.56 -3.33
CA LEU A 49 10.66 -18.48 -2.48
C LEU A 49 9.29 -18.84 -3.09
N PHE A 50 8.60 -17.85 -3.62
CA PHE A 50 7.32 -18.06 -4.29
C PHE A 50 7.45 -18.99 -5.49
N ASN A 51 8.42 -18.75 -6.38
CA ASN A 51 8.64 -19.57 -7.56
C ASN A 51 9.00 -21.02 -7.22
N ALA A 52 9.82 -21.23 -6.18
CA ALA A 52 10.19 -22.57 -5.72
C ALA A 52 8.97 -23.36 -5.23
N GLU A 53 8.11 -22.75 -4.45
CA GLU A 53 6.96 -23.44 -3.85
C GLU A 53 5.76 -23.54 -4.79
N ILE A 54 5.45 -22.50 -5.57
CA ILE A 54 4.32 -22.56 -6.51
C ILE A 54 4.60 -23.59 -7.62
N GLY A 55 5.88 -23.84 -7.93
CA GLY A 55 6.29 -24.87 -8.86
C GLY A 55 5.86 -26.28 -8.47
N LEU A 56 5.64 -26.53 -7.18
CA LEU A 56 5.18 -27.82 -6.66
C LEU A 56 3.67 -28.04 -6.89
N THR A 57 2.92 -26.99 -7.20
CA THR A 57 1.48 -27.09 -7.47
C THR A 57 1.25 -27.21 -8.96
N ASN A 58 0.40 -28.17 -9.37
CA ASN A 58 0.04 -28.33 -10.78
C ASN A 58 -0.52 -27.00 -11.34
N PRO A 59 -0.08 -26.50 -12.49
CA PRO A 59 -0.58 -25.28 -13.09
C PRO A 59 -2.10 -25.20 -13.24
N LEU A 60 -2.76 -26.34 -13.49
CA LEU A 60 -4.24 -26.43 -13.60
C LEU A 60 -4.96 -26.15 -12.29
N ASP A 61 -4.31 -26.37 -11.16
CA ASP A 61 -4.86 -26.18 -9.82
C ASP A 61 -4.54 -24.80 -9.22
N ARG A 62 -3.79 -23.97 -9.94
CA ARG A 62 -3.39 -22.63 -9.48
C ARG A 62 -4.48 -21.61 -9.77
N THR A 63 -5.12 -21.09 -8.72
CA THR A 63 -6.03 -19.96 -8.85
C THR A 63 -5.33 -18.64 -8.68
N ARG A 64 -5.84 -17.56 -9.28
CA ARG A 64 -5.29 -16.20 -9.09
C ARG A 64 -5.26 -15.76 -7.63
N GLY A 65 -6.28 -16.14 -6.86
CA GLY A 65 -6.35 -15.82 -5.43
C GLY A 65 -5.30 -16.56 -4.63
N MET A 66 -5.09 -17.85 -4.91
CA MET A 66 -4.04 -18.66 -4.30
C MET A 66 -2.65 -18.04 -4.57
N GLU A 67 -2.31 -17.79 -5.83
CA GLU A 67 -1.02 -17.20 -6.18
C GLU A 67 -0.77 -15.86 -5.47
N ALA A 68 -1.79 -14.97 -5.45
CA ALA A 68 -1.67 -13.68 -4.80
C ALA A 68 -1.46 -13.79 -3.29
N SER A 69 -2.20 -14.67 -2.62
CA SER A 69 -2.08 -14.92 -1.18
C SER A 69 -0.73 -15.55 -0.83
N TYR A 70 -0.29 -16.46 -1.66
CA TYR A 70 0.98 -17.17 -1.47
C TYR A 70 2.17 -16.23 -1.59
N PHE A 71 2.23 -15.44 -2.67
CA PHE A 71 3.27 -14.43 -2.82
C PHE A 71 3.24 -13.40 -1.69
N ASN A 72 2.06 -12.92 -1.30
CA ASN A 72 1.95 -12.00 -0.18
C ASN A 72 2.52 -12.57 1.12
N SER A 73 2.29 -13.86 1.40
CA SER A 73 2.87 -14.54 2.56
C SER A 73 4.39 -14.58 2.51
N LYS A 74 4.98 -14.87 1.33
CA LYS A 74 6.44 -14.88 1.15
C LYS A 74 7.04 -13.49 1.30
N LEU A 75 6.39 -12.49 0.71
CA LEU A 75 6.82 -11.10 0.84
C LEU A 75 6.80 -10.65 2.32
N MET A 76 5.74 -10.96 3.06
CA MET A 76 5.68 -10.65 4.49
C MET A 76 6.74 -11.41 5.31
N GLN A 77 7.04 -12.65 4.95
CA GLN A 77 8.11 -13.44 5.57
C GLN A 77 9.49 -12.76 5.37
N CYS A 78 9.82 -12.38 4.14
CA CYS A 78 11.08 -11.72 3.83
C CYS A 78 11.15 -10.31 4.46
N LEU A 79 10.09 -9.52 4.37
CA LEU A 79 10.04 -8.20 5.00
C LEU A 79 10.24 -8.26 6.52
N ARG A 80 9.73 -9.29 7.18
CA ARG A 80 9.92 -9.48 8.62
C ARG A 80 11.38 -9.71 8.98
N SER A 81 12.16 -10.40 8.14
CA SER A 81 13.59 -10.62 8.40
C SER A 81 14.42 -9.33 8.31
N TYR A 82 14.00 -8.34 7.51
CA TYR A 82 14.68 -7.06 7.39
C TYR A 82 14.16 -5.98 8.34
N PHE A 83 12.86 -5.99 8.65
CA PHE A 83 12.19 -4.85 9.31
C PHE A 83 11.55 -5.18 10.66
N ASP A 84 11.43 -6.46 11.00
CA ASP A 84 10.89 -6.98 12.28
C ASP A 84 9.88 -6.04 12.98
N THR A 85 10.34 -5.25 13.95
CA THR A 85 9.51 -4.35 14.78
C THR A 85 8.86 -3.20 13.99
N ASN A 86 9.39 -2.84 12.84
CA ASN A 86 8.82 -1.81 11.96
C ASN A 86 7.65 -2.32 11.11
N LEU A 87 7.53 -3.65 10.94
CA LEU A 87 6.43 -4.28 10.23
C LEU A 87 5.26 -4.46 11.19
N LYS A 88 4.23 -3.66 11.01
CA LYS A 88 3.07 -3.57 11.90
C LYS A 88 1.81 -4.15 11.27
N ARG A 89 0.86 -4.55 12.12
CA ARG A 89 -0.45 -5.01 11.69
C ARG A 89 -1.49 -3.95 11.96
N GLY A 90 -2.14 -3.47 10.91
CA GLY A 90 -3.25 -2.54 10.97
C GLY A 90 -4.61 -3.22 11.07
N LYS A 91 -5.67 -2.43 10.89
CA LYS A 91 -7.07 -2.92 10.83
C LYS A 91 -7.21 -4.01 9.78
N TYR A 92 -8.09 -4.97 10.06
CA TYR A 92 -8.37 -6.12 9.18
C TYR A 92 -7.16 -7.01 8.88
N GLY A 93 -6.15 -7.03 9.78
CA GLY A 93 -4.96 -7.85 9.63
C GLY A 93 -3.99 -7.41 8.51
N ARG A 94 -4.22 -6.25 7.93
CA ARG A 94 -3.36 -5.71 6.87
C ARG A 94 -1.99 -5.34 7.44
N MET A 95 -0.92 -5.86 6.83
CA MET A 95 0.44 -5.51 7.21
C MET A 95 0.89 -4.23 6.50
N PHE A 96 1.66 -3.42 7.21
CA PHE A 96 2.32 -2.23 6.68
C PHE A 96 3.67 -2.03 7.36
N LEU A 97 4.58 -1.37 6.68
CA LEU A 97 5.86 -0.97 7.25
C LEU A 97 5.76 0.48 7.71
N TYR A 98 6.17 0.75 8.95
CA TYR A 98 6.37 2.11 9.45
C TYR A 98 7.86 2.36 9.64
N LYS A 99 8.44 3.21 8.80
CA LYS A 99 9.88 3.48 8.80
C LYS A 99 10.16 4.94 8.46
N ASN A 100 11.00 5.58 9.26
CA ASN A 100 11.48 6.95 9.05
C ASN A 100 10.35 7.98 8.81
N GLY A 101 9.20 7.80 9.48
CA GLY A 101 8.03 8.68 9.34
C GLY A 101 7.18 8.42 8.10
N TYR A 102 7.39 7.31 7.39
CA TYR A 102 6.59 6.88 6.24
C TYR A 102 5.80 5.62 6.56
N ILE A 103 4.59 5.53 6.01
CA ILE A 103 3.79 4.31 5.99
C ILE A 103 3.94 3.68 4.60
N VAL A 104 4.47 2.46 4.54
CA VAL A 104 4.62 1.72 3.28
C VAL A 104 3.59 0.61 3.22
N LEU A 105 2.73 0.65 2.20
CA LEU A 105 1.75 -0.38 1.89
C LEU A 105 2.24 -1.23 0.72
N PHE A 106 1.99 -2.54 0.77
CA PHE A 106 2.46 -3.49 -0.24
C PHE A 106 1.30 -3.87 -1.17
N LYS A 107 1.49 -3.67 -2.49
CA LYS A 107 0.42 -3.87 -3.46
C LYS A 107 0.90 -4.29 -4.84
N LYS A 108 0.14 -5.16 -5.50
CA LYS A 108 0.24 -5.34 -6.93
C LYS A 108 -0.26 -4.08 -7.64
N LEU A 109 0.50 -3.62 -8.63
CA LEU A 109 0.17 -2.45 -9.44
C LEU A 109 -0.49 -2.86 -10.76
N GLY A 110 -1.43 -2.04 -11.20
CA GLY A 110 -2.02 -2.12 -12.54
C GLY A 110 -1.13 -1.45 -13.59
N LYS A 111 -1.59 -1.47 -14.83
CA LYS A 111 -0.88 -0.85 -15.98
C LYS A 111 -0.68 0.66 -15.83
N ASN A 112 -1.54 1.32 -15.07
CA ASN A 112 -1.46 2.75 -14.79
C ASN A 112 -0.55 3.09 -13.59
N GLY A 113 0.19 2.12 -13.07
CA GLY A 113 1.06 2.29 -11.89
C GLY A 113 0.33 2.42 -10.56
N LYS A 114 -1.00 2.32 -10.54
CA LYS A 114 -1.80 2.39 -9.31
C LYS A 114 -2.00 1.02 -8.69
N PRO A 115 -2.19 0.94 -7.36
CA PRO A 115 -2.58 -0.29 -6.69
C PRO A 115 -3.88 -0.87 -7.26
N MET A 116 -3.88 -2.17 -7.47
CA MET A 116 -5.10 -2.90 -7.87
C MET A 116 -5.99 -3.10 -6.64
N ASN A 117 -6.75 -2.10 -6.27
CA ASN A 117 -7.66 -2.11 -5.13
C ASN A 117 -9.13 -2.08 -5.57
N ILE A 118 -9.99 -2.65 -4.75
CA ILE A 118 -11.42 -2.34 -4.78
C ILE A 118 -11.59 -0.92 -4.21
N ARG A 119 -12.34 -0.08 -4.91
CA ARG A 119 -12.58 1.30 -4.49
C ARG A 119 -13.47 1.32 -3.24
N THR A 120 -12.96 1.90 -2.18
CA THR A 120 -13.66 2.08 -0.89
C THR A 120 -13.33 3.47 -0.33
N LYS A 121 -14.13 3.94 0.63
CA LYS A 121 -13.83 5.21 1.34
C LYS A 121 -12.42 5.22 1.95
N LEU A 122 -11.92 4.05 2.37
CA LEU A 122 -10.59 3.90 2.92
C LEU A 122 -9.51 4.05 1.83
N THR A 123 -9.67 3.39 0.70
CA THR A 123 -8.72 3.51 -0.42
C THR A 123 -8.72 4.93 -0.98
N ASP A 124 -9.86 5.58 -1.09
CA ASP A 124 -9.97 6.98 -1.50
C ASP A 124 -9.25 7.91 -0.49
N SER A 125 -9.38 7.67 0.82
CA SER A 125 -8.65 8.44 1.84
C SER A 125 -7.13 8.27 1.73
N ILE A 126 -6.66 7.05 1.46
CA ILE A 126 -5.23 6.75 1.28
C ILE A 126 -4.69 7.43 0.01
N GLU A 127 -5.39 7.31 -1.11
CA GLU A 127 -4.98 7.88 -2.40
C GLU A 127 -5.04 9.41 -2.44
N ASN A 128 -5.75 10.03 -1.50
CA ASN A 128 -5.81 11.49 -1.33
C ASN A 128 -4.99 12.01 -0.14
N GLN A 129 -4.14 11.17 0.45
CA GLN A 129 -3.29 11.52 1.59
C GLN A 129 -4.06 12.23 2.70
N LEU A 130 -5.25 11.74 3.05
CA LEU A 130 -6.08 12.32 4.11
C LEU A 130 -5.65 11.79 5.49
N GLU A 131 -5.55 12.70 6.47
CA GLU A 131 -5.37 12.29 7.86
C GLU A 131 -6.59 11.48 8.33
N GLY A 132 -6.34 10.47 9.15
CA GLY A 132 -7.38 9.64 9.72
C GLY A 132 -6.82 8.41 10.40
N LYS A 133 -7.62 7.77 11.25
CA LYS A 133 -7.29 6.51 11.91
C LYS A 133 -7.37 5.35 10.91
N LEU A 134 -6.40 5.32 9.99
CA LEU A 134 -6.25 4.21 9.03
C LEU A 134 -5.68 2.97 9.73
N PHE A 135 -4.92 3.20 10.79
CA PHE A 135 -4.24 2.20 11.59
C PHE A 135 -4.55 2.44 13.08
N ASN A 136 -4.33 1.44 13.91
CA ASN A 136 -4.68 1.50 15.34
C ASN A 136 -3.74 2.36 16.20
N SER A 137 -2.70 2.96 15.62
CA SER A 137 -1.75 3.83 16.32
C SER A 137 -2.06 5.30 16.06
N ASP A 138 -2.08 6.11 17.11
CA ASP A 138 -2.28 7.56 17.01
C ASP A 138 -1.09 8.29 16.35
N GLU A 139 0.09 7.67 16.34
CA GLU A 139 1.33 8.22 15.79
C GLU A 139 1.34 8.33 14.25
N ASP A 140 0.50 7.56 13.56
CA ASP A 140 0.54 7.41 12.12
C ASP A 140 -0.43 8.35 11.36
N GLY A 141 -1.22 9.14 12.08
CA GLY A 141 -2.29 9.98 11.49
C GLY A 141 -1.81 10.96 10.42
N SER A 142 -0.62 11.56 10.61
CA SER A 142 -0.04 12.57 9.73
C SER A 142 1.04 12.03 8.80
N SER A 143 1.54 10.81 9.01
CA SER A 143 2.62 10.21 8.22
C SER A 143 2.16 9.96 6.78
N PRO A 144 2.95 10.37 5.75
CA PRO A 144 2.60 10.13 4.36
C PRO A 144 2.60 8.65 4.04
N ILE A 145 1.69 8.26 3.13
CA ILE A 145 1.52 6.88 2.69
C ILE A 145 2.15 6.73 1.31
N ILE A 146 3.02 5.74 1.18
CA ILE A 146 3.62 5.32 -0.08
C ILE A 146 3.32 3.84 -0.32
N PHE A 147 3.37 3.41 -1.57
CA PHE A 147 3.17 2.02 -1.93
C PHE A 147 4.48 1.42 -2.42
N PHE A 148 4.87 0.29 -1.84
CA PHE A 148 5.84 -0.59 -2.48
C PHE A 148 5.04 -1.59 -3.33
N GLY A 149 5.20 -1.49 -4.63
CA GLY A 149 4.41 -2.23 -5.58
C GLY A 149 5.23 -2.97 -6.62
N TYR A 150 4.57 -3.89 -7.30
CA TYR A 150 5.15 -4.70 -8.37
C TYR A 150 4.09 -4.98 -9.43
N THR A 151 4.52 -5.34 -10.64
CA THR A 151 3.63 -5.75 -11.71
C THR A 151 3.77 -7.26 -11.98
N LYS A 152 2.78 -7.84 -12.67
CA LYS A 152 2.84 -9.22 -13.16
C LYS A 152 2.90 -9.19 -14.68
N SER A 153 3.91 -9.82 -15.27
CA SER A 153 4.06 -9.95 -16.71
C SER A 153 2.95 -10.81 -17.33
N ARG A 154 2.85 -10.84 -18.65
CA ARG A 154 1.94 -11.75 -19.36
C ARG A 154 2.28 -13.22 -19.13
N MET A 155 3.55 -13.51 -18.89
CA MET A 155 4.05 -14.86 -18.59
C MET A 155 3.88 -15.25 -17.12
N GLY A 156 3.36 -14.35 -16.28
CA GLY A 156 3.10 -14.62 -14.88
C GLY A 156 4.21 -14.20 -13.91
N GLU A 157 5.33 -13.66 -14.42
CA GLU A 157 6.46 -13.24 -13.62
C GLU A 157 6.13 -11.99 -12.79
N LEU A 158 6.64 -11.93 -11.58
CA LEU A 158 6.53 -10.77 -10.69
C LEU A 158 7.76 -9.89 -10.92
N ILE A 159 7.53 -8.70 -11.44
CA ILE A 159 8.57 -7.82 -11.98
C ILE A 159 8.32 -6.37 -11.61
N HIS A 160 9.34 -5.53 -11.86
CA HIS A 160 9.32 -4.08 -11.67
C HIS A 160 8.89 -3.64 -10.27
N PRO A 161 9.60 -4.09 -9.20
CA PRO A 161 9.38 -3.55 -7.87
C PRO A 161 9.71 -2.06 -7.86
N ARG A 162 8.85 -1.27 -7.22
CA ARG A 162 9.04 0.19 -7.11
C ARG A 162 8.28 0.80 -5.95
N LEU A 163 8.74 1.95 -5.48
CA LEU A 163 7.91 2.83 -4.65
C LEU A 163 7.04 3.72 -5.54
N VAL A 164 5.82 3.94 -5.09
CA VAL A 164 4.83 4.78 -5.77
C VAL A 164 4.18 5.71 -4.75
N TYR A 165 4.23 7.01 -5.02
CA TYR A 165 3.47 7.98 -4.25
C TYR A 165 2.26 8.46 -5.03
N ILE A 166 1.11 8.34 -4.38
CA ILE A 166 -0.20 8.72 -4.94
C ILE A 166 -0.76 9.84 -4.09
N ASP A 167 -1.22 10.88 -4.74
CA ASP A 167 -1.93 11.98 -4.13
C ASP A 167 -2.99 12.52 -5.10
N GLU A 168 -4.12 12.97 -4.56
CA GLU A 168 -5.27 13.40 -5.36
C GLU A 168 -5.70 12.35 -6.40
N GLY A 169 -5.62 11.08 -6.00
CA GLY A 169 -5.96 9.95 -6.85
C GLY A 169 -5.05 9.76 -8.07
N THR A 170 -3.89 10.42 -8.13
CA THR A 170 -2.93 10.31 -9.25
C THR A 170 -1.55 9.92 -8.76
N VAL A 171 -0.81 9.16 -9.58
CA VAL A 171 0.60 8.87 -9.31
C VAL A 171 1.39 10.16 -9.53
N LYS A 172 2.03 10.65 -8.48
CA LYS A 172 2.84 11.87 -8.53
C LYS A 172 4.30 11.57 -8.90
N TRP A 173 4.84 10.48 -8.39
CA TRP A 173 6.19 10.02 -8.70
C TRP A 173 6.38 8.54 -8.36
N THR A 174 7.43 7.95 -8.92
CA THR A 174 7.89 6.59 -8.64
C THR A 174 9.40 6.58 -8.37
N ILE A 175 9.85 5.63 -7.56
CA ILE A 175 11.27 5.31 -7.38
C ILE A 175 11.44 3.85 -7.76
N ASP A 176 12.18 3.61 -8.82
CA ASP A 176 12.52 2.29 -9.31
C ASP A 176 13.79 1.78 -8.62
N GLU A 177 14.04 0.48 -8.72
CA GLU A 177 15.30 -0.13 -8.32
C GLU A 177 16.42 0.42 -9.21
N SER A 178 17.49 0.91 -8.59
CA SER A 178 18.68 1.47 -9.27
C SER A 178 19.71 0.41 -9.58
#